data_544dcfcd73ba344a55e46dd91bd37b17
#
_entry.id   544dcfcd73ba344a55e46dd91bd37b17
#
_cell.length_a   1.000
_cell.length_b   1.000
_cell.length_c   1.000
_cell.angle_alpha   90.00
_cell.angle_beta   90.00
_cell.angle_gamma   90.00
#
_symmetry.space_group_name_H-M   'P 1'
#
loop_
_entity.id
_entity.type
_entity.pdbx_description
1 polymer ?
#
loop_
_entity_poly.entity_id
_entity_poly.type
_entity_poly.pdbx_seq_one_letter_code
_entity_poly.pdbx_strand_id
1 'polypeptide(L)' 'MMKNNIIRKITIGKDYKNDSMHYAVNQEVYGGHRICDIIEEEDKYSIYIKKEKVVIPWKDFNKNMAISVEYNLEY' A
#
# COMPACT_ATOMS: atom_id res chain seq x y z
N MET A 1 -5.95 -22.78 0.36
CA MET A 1 -5.49 -22.02 0.78
C MET A 1 -5.82 -20.71 0.51
N MET A 2 -5.75 -19.93 1.12
CA MET A 2 -6.09 -18.75 0.86
C MET A 2 -5.17 -17.93 0.29
N LYS A 3 -5.51 -17.17 -0.42
CA LYS A 3 -4.75 -16.32 -1.02
C LYS A 3 -4.61 -15.17 -0.27
N ASN A 4 -3.63 -14.68 0.04
CA ASN A 4 -3.46 -13.51 0.68
C ASN A 4 -3.46 -12.41 -0.28
N ASN A 5 -4.20 -11.44 -0.13
CA ASN A 5 -4.21 -10.32 -1.04
C ASN A 5 -3.18 -9.33 -0.56
N ILE A 6 -1.95 -9.73 -0.63
CA ILE A 6 -0.87 -8.88 -0.21
C ILE A 6 -0.37 -8.10 -1.38
N ILE A 7 -0.39 -6.81 -1.28
CA ILE A 7 -0.02 -5.92 -2.35
C ILE A 7 1.42 -5.51 -2.20
N ARG A 8 2.16 -5.56 -3.29
CA ARG A 8 3.53 -5.14 -3.27
C ARG A 8 3.64 -3.66 -3.58
N LYS A 9 2.79 -3.14 -4.41
CA LYS A 9 2.86 -1.76 -4.82
C LYS A 9 1.49 -1.27 -5.21
N ILE A 10 1.18 -0.05 -4.89
CA ILE A 10 -0.10 0.52 -5.29
C ILE A 10 0.14 1.93 -5.77
N THR A 11 -0.55 2.34 -6.80
CA THR A 11 -0.47 3.68 -7.34
C THR A 11 -1.83 4.34 -7.15
N ILE A 12 -1.86 5.46 -6.47
CA ILE A 12 -3.09 6.16 -6.16
C ILE A 12 -3.11 7.49 -6.89
N GLY A 13 -4.24 7.86 -7.45
CA GLY A 13 -4.34 9.13 -8.12
C GLY A 13 -5.74 9.61 -8.16
N LYS A 14 -5.96 10.92 -8.24
CA LYS A 14 -7.21 11.40 -8.39
C LYS A 14 -7.52 11.56 -9.78
N ASP A 15 -6.68 12.04 -10.58
CA ASP A 15 -6.97 12.23 -11.94
C ASP A 15 -5.98 11.57 -12.59
N TYR A 16 -6.01 11.32 -13.76
CA TYR A 16 -5.05 10.63 -14.44
C TYR A 16 -3.99 11.49 -14.89
N LYS A 17 -3.71 12.58 -14.37
CA LYS A 17 -2.71 13.36 -14.89
C LYS A 17 -1.47 13.06 -14.21
N ASN A 18 -0.83 13.85 -13.55
CA ASN A 18 0.41 13.62 -12.99
C ASN A 18 0.39 13.61 -11.53
N ASP A 19 -0.74 13.54 -10.93
CA ASP A 19 -0.82 13.57 -9.52
C ASP A 19 -0.83 12.25 -8.86
N SER A 20 -0.38 11.22 -9.49
CA SER A 20 -0.44 9.91 -8.88
C SER A 20 0.69 9.76 -7.88
N MET A 21 0.45 9.00 -6.84
CA MET A 21 1.44 8.73 -5.86
C MET A 21 1.66 7.25 -5.81
N HIS A 22 2.89 6.84 -5.60
CA HIS A 22 3.26 5.44 -5.63
C HIS A 22 3.71 5.00 -4.25
N TYR A 23 3.18 3.90 -3.77
CA TYR A 23 3.54 3.36 -2.50
C TYR A 23 3.93 1.89 -2.67
N ALA A 24 5.09 1.52 -2.20
CA ALA A 24 5.57 0.14 -2.36
C ALA A 24 6.08 -0.38 -1.03
N VAL A 25 5.94 -1.66 -0.82
CA VAL A 25 6.43 -2.28 0.39
C VAL A 25 7.94 -2.10 0.45
N ASN A 26 8.43 -1.77 1.62
CA ASN A 26 9.83 -1.50 1.87
C ASN A 26 10.25 -0.08 1.49
N GLN A 27 9.34 0.72 1.00
CA GLN A 27 9.67 2.09 0.67
C GLN A 27 9.79 2.90 1.95
N GLU A 28 10.82 3.71 2.04
CA GLU A 28 10.98 4.54 3.21
C GLU A 28 10.10 5.77 3.07
N VAL A 29 9.38 6.15 4.08
CA VAL A 29 8.47 7.28 3.99
C VAL A 29 8.98 8.45 4.81
N TYR A 30 8.87 8.45 6.11
CA TYR A 30 9.36 9.58 6.85
C TYR A 30 9.85 9.09 8.19
N GLY A 31 10.80 9.80 8.76
CA GLY A 31 11.24 9.47 10.09
C GLY A 31 11.79 8.07 10.26
N GLY A 32 12.32 7.50 9.22
CA GLY A 32 12.87 6.17 9.31
C GLY A 32 11.84 5.07 9.26
N HIS A 33 10.58 5.41 8.97
CA HIS A 33 9.56 4.40 8.84
C HIS A 33 9.58 3.83 7.43
N ARG A 34 9.22 2.56 7.29
CA ARG A 34 9.12 1.94 5.98
C ARG A 34 7.76 1.32 5.86
N ILE A 35 7.22 1.29 4.66
CA ILE A 35 5.95 0.64 4.40
C ILE A 35 6.18 -0.84 4.56
N CYS A 36 5.45 -1.48 5.47
CA CYS A 36 5.63 -2.90 5.68
C CYS A 36 4.50 -3.72 5.11
N ASP A 37 3.31 -3.18 4.99
CA ASP A 37 2.19 -3.91 4.43
C ASP A 37 1.25 -3.00 3.72
N ILE A 38 0.68 -3.46 2.62
CA ILE A 38 -0.40 -2.77 1.94
C ILE A 38 -1.46 -3.84 1.79
N ILE A 39 -2.58 -3.68 2.48
CA ILE A 39 -3.58 -4.73 2.58
C ILE A 39 -4.87 -4.31 1.91
N GLU A 40 -5.42 -5.19 1.11
CA GLU A 40 -6.67 -4.93 0.46
C GLU A 40 -7.79 -5.31 1.38
N GLU A 41 -8.73 -4.43 1.61
CA GLU A 41 -9.89 -4.72 2.40
C GLU A 41 -11.10 -4.61 1.51
N GLU A 42 -12.27 -4.70 2.07
CA GLU A 42 -13.46 -4.79 1.25
C GLU A 42 -13.65 -3.55 0.41
N ASP A 43 -13.45 -2.40 0.94
CA ASP A 43 -13.71 -1.19 0.18
C ASP A 43 -12.52 -0.24 0.15
N LYS A 44 -11.38 -0.64 0.64
CA LYS A 44 -10.24 0.26 0.67
C LYS A 44 -8.95 -0.49 0.71
N TYR A 45 -7.86 0.23 0.60
CA TYR A 45 -6.52 -0.33 0.75
C TYR A 45 -5.90 0.37 1.95
N SER A 46 -5.29 -0.39 2.84
CA SER A 46 -4.70 0.15 4.05
C SER A 46 -3.20 -0.03 3.99
N ILE A 47 -2.46 1.01 4.28
CA ILE A 47 -1.01 1.00 4.24
C ILE A 47 -0.49 1.10 5.65
N TYR A 48 0.39 0.17 6.03
CA TYR A 48 0.97 0.15 7.35
C TYR A 48 2.45 0.43 7.25
N ILE A 49 2.99 1.14 8.22
CA ILE A 49 4.40 1.44 8.24
C ILE A 49 5.01 0.91 9.51
N LYS A 50 6.32 0.72 9.50
CA LYS A 50 7.00 0.10 10.59
C LYS A 50 8.29 0.81 10.86
N LYS A 51 8.64 0.98 12.12
CA LYS A 51 9.92 1.51 12.48
C LYS A 51 10.41 0.62 13.61
N GLU A 52 11.52 -0.04 13.40
CA GLU A 52 12.04 -0.99 14.33
C GLU A 52 11.02 -2.10 14.54
N LYS A 53 10.41 -2.27 15.64
CA LYS A 53 9.45 -3.32 15.83
C LYS A 53 8.03 -2.84 15.97
N VAL A 54 7.80 -1.58 15.70
CA VAL A 54 6.48 -1.02 15.90
C VAL A 54 5.80 -0.82 14.57
N VAL A 55 4.61 -1.39 14.39
CA VAL A 55 3.84 -1.29 13.16
C VAL A 55 2.62 -0.47 13.45
N ILE A 56 2.36 0.54 12.65
CA ILE A 56 1.19 1.38 12.83
C ILE A 56 0.49 1.60 11.51
N PRO A 57 -0.80 1.84 11.53
CA PRO A 57 -1.50 2.17 10.31
C PRO A 57 -1.14 3.58 9.90
N TRP A 58 -0.99 3.81 8.63
CA TRP A 58 -0.54 5.11 8.13
C TRP A 58 -1.56 5.77 7.26
N LYS A 59 -2.02 5.14 6.19
CA LYS A 59 -2.95 5.72 5.27
C LYS A 59 -3.92 4.71 4.76
N ASP A 60 -5.11 5.16 4.38
CA ASP A 60 -6.09 4.31 3.74
C ASP A 60 -6.55 5.01 2.51
N PHE A 61 -6.89 4.30 1.46
CA PHE A 61 -7.41 4.87 0.24
C PHE A 61 -8.59 4.02 -0.22
N ASN A 62 -9.65 4.65 -0.65
CA ASN A 62 -10.79 3.93 -1.19
C ASN A 62 -10.37 3.24 -2.46
N LYS A 63 -10.97 2.14 -2.77
CA LYS A 63 -10.59 1.39 -3.94
C LYS A 63 -10.75 2.17 -5.22
N ASN A 64 -11.71 3.07 -5.27
CA ASN A 64 -11.90 3.79 -6.50
C ASN A 64 -10.81 4.84 -6.73
N MET A 65 -9.90 5.04 -5.78
CA MET A 65 -8.82 5.97 -6.00
C MET A 65 -7.59 5.25 -6.51
N ALA A 66 -7.58 3.94 -6.52
CA ALA A 66 -6.39 3.21 -6.95
C ALA A 66 -6.33 3.18 -8.46
N ILE A 67 -5.20 3.50 -9.04
CA ILE A 67 -5.01 3.43 -10.45
C ILE A 67 -4.43 2.08 -10.81
N SER A 68 -3.55 1.55 -10.01
CA SER A 68 -2.89 0.32 -10.36
C SER A 68 -2.46 -0.38 -9.09
N VAL A 69 -2.56 -1.68 -9.06
CA VAL A 69 -2.22 -2.47 -7.90
C VAL A 69 -1.39 -3.66 -8.36
N GLU A 70 -0.24 -3.87 -7.75
CA GLU A 70 0.56 -5.02 -8.06
C GLU A 70 0.59 -5.92 -6.84
N TYR A 71 0.21 -7.16 -7.03
CA TYR A 71 0.15 -8.10 -5.93
C TYR A 71 1.44 -8.89 -5.84
N ASN A 72 1.71 -9.37 -4.65
CA ASN A 72 2.90 -10.14 -4.44
C ASN A 72 2.60 -11.56 -4.83
N LEU A 73 3.24 -12.05 -5.88
CA LEU A 73 3.01 -13.40 -6.31
C LEU A 73 4.06 -14.27 -5.69
N GLU A 74 3.63 -15.25 -5.00
CA GLU A 74 4.55 -16.12 -4.43
C GLU A 74 4.30 -17.48 -4.80
N TYR A 75 5.21 -18.30 -5.07
CA TYR A 75 4.99 -19.67 -5.48
C TYR A 75 5.57 -20.61 -4.53
#